data_8e8757a74cfa0f18202e284fd09c980f
#
_entry.id   8e8757a74cfa0f18202e284fd09c980f
#
_cell.length_a   1.000
_cell.length_b   1.000
_cell.length_c   1.000
_cell.angle_alpha   90.00
_cell.angle_beta   90.00
_cell.angle_gamma   90.00
#
_symmetry.space_group_name_H-M   'P 1'
#
loop_
_entity.id
_entity.type
_entity.pdbx_description
1 polymer ?
#
loop_
_entity_poly.entity_id
_entity_poly.type
_entity_poly.pdbx_seq_one_letter_code
_entity_poly.pdbx_strand_id
1 'polypeptide(L)'
;MLRIISKFSNSIFAKIFLFILVIHFVFWGMGPLFQGGKQNTIVEIGKEKISTQEFTDFVKYYSSSEETLDINLIEKLLSNFIGEKLIAQEIEYFGIRLSDKSLSAIIRNKKVFKRENKFSRTEYEKFLVKNSLNAATLETNISKQEKKEQLLNFIGEGIVPPYFLVDIAYDKINQKRNIEVINLNDVFKQKLNFSENQIESYYNQNKDTYKDVYKSVKFIKLIPNNLIGNDEFNDLFFQKIDEIDDLIVEGRNLNFILNRFNLESFKSAAFNISGQNKKLETKNDLPIKLIKKVFNIDETEPTVLIEHEDKFYIIELTKTENIQKKVTNISVKKEILLNLKTQTKRKLIAEMFNKINKNNFKNIDFDKLSKDENVVIKKVKLKNQNDDKILKKELINQIYAFAEKKIIVVADIGLSENYLIYIDKIENTSIDKSADDYKKYFNLSKNKIENSLYNTYDTYLTNKYKISINYKALDRIKNYFR
;
A
#
# COMPACT_ATOMS: atom_id res chain seq x y z
N MET A 1 -66.24 18.16 -3.22
CA MET A 1 -64.91 18.01 -2.59
C MET A 1 -63.99 19.19 -2.78
N LEU A 2 -63.82 19.78 -3.96
CA LEU A 2 -62.91 20.92 -4.22
C LEU A 2 -63.20 22.19 -3.41
N ARG A 3 -64.48 22.45 -3.05
CA ARG A 3 -64.86 23.65 -2.27
C ARG A 3 -64.48 23.58 -0.78
N ILE A 4 -64.27 22.37 -0.24
CA ILE A 4 -63.82 22.12 1.16
C ILE A 4 -62.31 22.31 1.25
N ILE A 5 -61.58 21.86 0.24
CA ILE A 5 -60.10 22.00 0.15
C ILE A 5 -59.73 23.50 0.00
N SER A 6 -60.47 24.29 -0.80
CA SER A 6 -60.19 25.71 -0.97
C SER A 6 -60.48 26.54 0.30
N LYS A 7 -61.50 26.19 1.09
CA LYS A 7 -61.75 26.84 2.40
C LYS A 7 -60.71 26.49 3.45
N PHE A 8 -60.19 25.25 3.42
CA PHE A 8 -59.10 24.81 4.34
C PHE A 8 -57.77 25.51 3.99
N SER A 9 -57.46 25.63 2.73
CA SER A 9 -56.22 26.29 2.24
C SER A 9 -56.11 27.79 2.65
N ASN A 10 -57.24 28.50 2.83
CA ASN A 10 -57.24 29.88 3.27
C ASN A 10 -57.34 30.06 4.81
N SER A 11 -57.49 28.96 5.55
CA SER A 11 -57.56 28.97 7.00
C SER A 11 -56.16 29.29 7.61
N ILE A 12 -56.21 30.04 8.73
CA ILE A 12 -54.99 30.35 9.50
C ILE A 12 -54.31 29.06 9.99
N PHE A 13 -55.07 28.00 10.28
CA PHE A 13 -54.56 26.69 10.64
C PHE A 13 -53.81 26.00 9.50
N ALA A 14 -54.24 26.13 8.24
CA ALA A 14 -53.55 25.60 7.10
C ALA A 14 -52.19 26.32 6.87
N LYS A 15 -52.17 27.61 7.09
CA LYS A 15 -50.93 28.42 7.00
C LYS A 15 -49.94 28.07 8.10
N ILE A 16 -50.41 27.86 9.35
CA ILE A 16 -49.60 27.40 10.47
C ILE A 16 -49.08 25.98 10.21
N PHE A 17 -49.90 25.07 9.71
CA PHE A 17 -49.50 23.71 9.37
C PHE A 17 -48.47 23.69 8.25
N LEU A 18 -48.67 24.50 7.19
CA LEU A 18 -47.69 24.64 6.09
C LEU A 18 -46.37 25.24 6.61
N PHE A 19 -46.44 26.22 7.52
CA PHE A 19 -45.26 26.83 8.14
C PHE A 19 -44.47 25.79 9.00
N ILE A 20 -45.16 24.97 9.78
CA ILE A 20 -44.55 23.89 10.56
C ILE A 20 -43.92 22.86 9.60
N LEU A 21 -44.59 22.50 8.50
CA LEU A 21 -44.07 21.54 7.52
C LEU A 21 -42.80 22.09 6.82
N VAL A 22 -42.83 23.38 6.42
CA VAL A 22 -41.67 24.05 5.81
C VAL A 22 -40.50 24.13 6.80
N ILE A 23 -40.76 24.41 8.07
CA ILE A 23 -39.75 24.42 9.11
C ILE A 23 -39.08 23.04 9.22
N HIS A 24 -39.83 21.94 9.23
CA HIS A 24 -39.25 20.58 9.27
C HIS A 24 -38.40 20.28 8.02
N PHE A 25 -38.82 20.69 6.82
CA PHE A 25 -38.02 20.51 5.61
C PHE A 25 -36.77 21.38 5.60
N VAL A 26 -36.85 22.62 6.11
CA VAL A 26 -35.68 23.50 6.25
C VAL A 26 -34.70 22.90 7.24
N PHE A 27 -35.17 22.41 8.41
CA PHE A 27 -34.29 21.79 9.39
C PHE A 27 -33.76 20.42 8.92
N TRP A 28 -34.51 19.64 8.15
CA TRP A 28 -34.05 18.35 7.63
C TRP A 28 -33.05 18.50 6.48
N GLY A 29 -33.20 19.55 5.65
CA GLY A 29 -32.21 19.89 4.63
C GLY A 29 -30.97 20.62 5.16
N MET A 30 -31.04 21.21 6.35
CA MET A 30 -29.96 22.01 6.99
C MET A 30 -29.29 21.30 8.18
N GLY A 31 -29.58 20.01 8.39
CA GLY A 31 -29.06 19.23 9.51
C GLY A 31 -27.54 19.36 9.77
N PRO A 32 -26.68 19.45 8.75
CA PRO A 32 -25.26 19.68 8.93
C PRO A 32 -24.86 21.13 9.24
N LEU A 33 -25.74 22.12 8.94
CA LEU A 33 -25.38 23.55 9.01
C LEU A 33 -25.58 24.17 10.40
N PHE A 34 -26.39 23.55 11.28
CA PHE A 34 -26.67 24.08 12.62
C PHE A 34 -25.89 23.42 13.76
N GLN A 35 -25.11 22.39 13.50
CA GLN A 35 -24.12 21.91 14.47
C GLN A 35 -22.88 22.81 14.43
N GLY A 36 -23.06 24.08 14.81
CA GLY A 36 -22.01 25.07 15.00
C GLY A 36 -21.05 24.64 16.09
N GLY A 37 -19.98 24.01 15.69
CA GLY A 37 -18.84 23.65 16.51
C GLY A 37 -17.76 23.09 15.57
N LYS A 38 -16.51 23.03 16.00
CA LYS A 38 -15.32 22.56 15.28
C LYS A 38 -15.47 21.17 14.60
N GLN A 39 -16.70 20.63 14.51
CA GLN A 39 -16.98 19.27 14.01
C GLN A 39 -16.75 19.09 12.50
N ASN A 40 -16.93 20.16 11.71
CA ASN A 40 -16.76 20.13 10.25
C ASN A 40 -15.39 20.67 9.80
N THR A 41 -14.51 21.03 10.72
CA THR A 41 -13.17 21.52 10.41
C THR A 41 -12.17 20.39 10.66
N ILE A 42 -11.38 20.04 9.62
CA ILE A 42 -10.30 19.05 9.72
C ILE A 42 -8.98 19.71 10.15
N VAL A 43 -8.69 20.89 9.61
CA VAL A 43 -7.47 21.65 9.87
C VAL A 43 -7.79 23.14 9.94
N GLU A 44 -7.14 23.84 10.88
CA GLU A 44 -7.08 25.30 10.92
C GLU A 44 -5.64 25.71 10.58
N ILE A 45 -5.47 26.57 9.57
CA ILE A 45 -4.19 27.13 9.14
C ILE A 45 -4.25 28.64 9.34
N GLY A 46 -3.65 29.13 10.41
CA GLY A 46 -3.79 30.53 10.83
C GLY A 46 -5.26 30.89 11.12
N LYS A 47 -5.87 31.67 10.23
CA LYS A 47 -7.29 32.08 10.32
C LYS A 47 -8.20 31.25 9.41
N GLU A 48 -7.64 30.49 8.48
CA GLU A 48 -8.39 29.70 7.53
C GLU A 48 -8.83 28.36 8.14
N LYS A 49 -10.13 28.06 8.04
CA LYS A 49 -10.70 26.79 8.48
C LYS A 49 -11.00 25.94 7.27
N ILE A 50 -10.40 24.78 7.22
CA ILE A 50 -10.54 23.82 6.13
C ILE A 50 -11.53 22.74 6.55
N SER A 51 -12.53 22.48 5.72
CA SER A 51 -13.61 21.57 6.05
C SER A 51 -13.21 20.10 5.91
N THR A 52 -13.89 19.23 6.65
CA THR A 52 -13.78 17.77 6.49
C THR A 52 -14.17 17.34 5.08
N GLN A 53 -15.14 18.04 4.44
CA GLN A 53 -15.59 17.74 3.09
C GLN A 53 -14.47 17.96 2.06
N GLU A 54 -13.78 19.12 2.11
CA GLU A 54 -12.66 19.40 1.20
C GLU A 54 -11.57 18.32 1.30
N PHE A 55 -11.26 17.87 2.50
CA PHE A 55 -10.26 16.81 2.68
C PHE A 55 -10.78 15.45 2.21
N THR A 56 -12.06 15.14 2.44
CA THR A 56 -12.67 13.90 1.94
C THR A 56 -12.65 13.85 0.41
N ASP A 57 -12.95 14.97 -0.26
CA ASP A 57 -12.91 15.07 -1.72
C ASP A 57 -11.47 14.93 -2.25
N PHE A 58 -10.50 15.49 -1.52
CA PHE A 58 -9.08 15.31 -1.82
C PHE A 58 -8.66 13.84 -1.70
N VAL A 59 -9.05 13.15 -0.63
CA VAL A 59 -8.76 11.73 -0.45
C VAL A 59 -9.38 10.91 -1.58
N LYS A 60 -10.66 11.15 -1.93
CA LYS A 60 -11.33 10.48 -3.05
C LYS A 60 -10.64 10.69 -4.39
N TYR A 61 -10.09 11.87 -4.62
CA TYR A 61 -9.36 12.18 -5.86
C TYR A 61 -8.06 11.37 -6.00
N TYR A 62 -7.37 11.11 -4.89
CA TYR A 62 -6.10 10.37 -4.86
C TYR A 62 -6.25 8.87 -4.58
N SER A 63 -7.43 8.41 -4.16
CA SER A 63 -7.75 6.99 -4.01
C SER A 63 -8.46 6.49 -5.26
N SER A 64 -7.92 5.47 -5.91
CA SER A 64 -8.68 4.69 -6.89
C SER A 64 -9.87 4.02 -6.19
N SER A 65 -11.04 4.07 -6.78
CA SER A 65 -12.35 3.83 -6.19
C SER A 65 -12.66 2.41 -5.65
N GLU A 66 -11.71 1.53 -5.45
CA GLU A 66 -11.96 0.11 -5.11
C GLU A 66 -11.14 -0.47 -3.94
N GLU A 67 -10.30 0.30 -3.27
CA GLU A 67 -9.49 -0.22 -2.16
C GLU A 67 -9.81 0.48 -0.85
N THR A 68 -10.02 -0.32 0.20
CA THR A 68 -9.96 0.16 1.59
C THR A 68 -8.60 0.80 1.82
N LEU A 69 -8.59 2.08 2.23
CA LEU A 69 -7.36 2.83 2.39
C LEU A 69 -6.66 2.48 3.71
N ASP A 70 -5.35 2.27 3.64
CA ASP A 70 -4.53 2.15 4.85
C ASP A 70 -4.58 3.48 5.64
N ILE A 71 -4.73 3.37 6.95
CA ILE A 71 -4.75 4.51 7.89
C ILE A 71 -3.52 5.41 7.71
N ASN A 72 -2.34 4.81 7.52
CA ASN A 72 -1.09 5.55 7.28
C ASN A 72 -1.14 6.36 5.98
N LEU A 73 -1.84 5.87 4.97
CA LEU A 73 -2.02 6.58 3.70
C LEU A 73 -2.89 7.83 3.89
N ILE A 74 -3.97 7.74 4.68
CA ILE A 74 -4.85 8.90 4.96
C ILE A 74 -4.08 10.00 5.72
N GLU A 75 -3.23 9.64 6.68
CA GLU A 75 -2.38 10.61 7.39
C GLU A 75 -1.37 11.27 6.45
N LYS A 76 -0.76 10.51 5.56
CA LYS A 76 0.14 11.05 4.53
C LYS A 76 -0.58 11.98 3.56
N LEU A 77 -1.80 11.63 3.15
CA LEU A 77 -2.64 12.50 2.32
C LEU A 77 -3.03 13.79 3.05
N LEU A 78 -3.29 13.73 4.36
CA LEU A 78 -3.54 14.94 5.15
C LEU A 78 -2.32 15.87 5.20
N SER A 79 -1.13 15.32 5.38
CA SER A 79 0.12 16.11 5.36
C SER A 79 0.32 16.78 4.00
N ASN A 80 0.09 16.05 2.90
CA ASN A 80 0.17 16.60 1.54
C ASN A 80 -0.85 17.70 1.32
N PHE A 81 -2.09 17.49 1.77
CA PHE A 81 -3.17 18.46 1.66
C PHE A 81 -2.88 19.76 2.41
N ILE A 82 -2.35 19.66 3.65
CA ILE A 82 -1.90 20.81 4.42
C ILE A 82 -0.79 21.54 3.67
N GLY A 83 0.19 20.82 3.14
CA GLY A 83 1.28 21.42 2.35
C GLY A 83 0.77 22.18 1.13
N GLU A 84 -0.21 21.63 0.38
CA GLU A 84 -0.83 22.33 -0.74
C GLU A 84 -1.54 23.63 -0.31
N LYS A 85 -2.23 23.62 0.83
CA LYS A 85 -2.89 24.82 1.36
C LYS A 85 -1.89 25.88 1.81
N LEU A 86 -0.79 25.48 2.47
CA LEU A 86 0.28 26.40 2.86
C LEU A 86 0.91 27.07 1.65
N ILE A 87 1.22 26.31 0.61
CA ILE A 87 1.76 26.83 -0.65
C ILE A 87 0.76 27.80 -1.30
N ALA A 88 -0.54 27.49 -1.29
CA ALA A 88 -1.55 28.39 -1.82
C ALA A 88 -1.59 29.73 -1.08
N GLN A 89 -1.50 29.72 0.26
CA GLN A 89 -1.43 30.96 1.07
C GLN A 89 -0.15 31.76 0.76
N GLU A 90 0.99 31.11 0.55
CA GLU A 90 2.23 31.80 0.17
C GLU A 90 2.16 32.42 -1.23
N ILE A 91 1.54 31.71 -2.19
CA ILE A 91 1.29 32.25 -3.54
C ILE A 91 0.46 33.54 -3.46
N GLU A 92 -0.55 33.57 -2.60
CA GLU A 92 -1.36 34.77 -2.36
C GLU A 92 -0.57 35.86 -1.62
N TYR A 93 0.17 35.50 -0.61
CA TYR A 93 1.02 36.41 0.18
C TYR A 93 2.05 37.13 -0.68
N PHE A 94 2.71 36.41 -1.59
CA PHE A 94 3.67 37.02 -2.54
C PHE A 94 3.00 37.65 -3.75
N GLY A 95 1.68 37.56 -3.88
CA GLY A 95 0.94 38.14 -5.00
C GLY A 95 1.28 37.50 -6.35
N ILE A 96 1.66 36.22 -6.37
CA ILE A 96 2.00 35.51 -7.60
C ILE A 96 0.77 35.38 -8.49
N ARG A 97 0.78 36.05 -9.65
CA ARG A 97 -0.32 36.10 -10.60
C ARG A 97 0.11 35.51 -11.95
N LEU A 98 -0.79 34.78 -12.56
CA LEU A 98 -0.62 34.28 -13.93
C LEU A 98 -1.71 34.89 -14.80
N SER A 99 -1.33 35.66 -15.85
CA SER A 99 -2.29 36.24 -16.77
C SER A 99 -2.87 35.17 -17.69
N ASP A 100 -4.10 35.40 -18.21
CA ASP A 100 -4.72 34.48 -19.17
C ASP A 100 -3.89 34.30 -20.45
N LYS A 101 -3.17 35.33 -20.87
CA LYS A 101 -2.23 35.27 -21.99
C LYS A 101 -1.09 34.31 -21.70
N SER A 102 -0.51 34.40 -20.49
CA SER A 102 0.58 33.51 -20.08
C SER A 102 0.09 32.09 -19.93
N LEU A 103 -1.06 31.88 -19.29
CA LEU A 103 -1.68 30.56 -19.15
C LEU A 103 -1.96 29.91 -20.51
N SER A 104 -2.55 30.67 -21.44
CA SER A 104 -2.77 30.19 -22.82
C SER A 104 -1.48 29.81 -23.53
N ALA A 105 -0.42 30.60 -23.37
CA ALA A 105 0.89 30.28 -23.96
C ALA A 105 1.48 28.99 -23.37
N ILE A 106 1.37 28.80 -22.06
CA ILE A 106 1.83 27.59 -21.37
C ILE A 106 1.05 26.36 -21.87
N ILE A 107 -0.28 26.43 -21.92
CA ILE A 107 -1.13 25.34 -22.41
C ILE A 107 -0.74 24.96 -23.84
N ARG A 108 -0.60 25.95 -24.73
CA ARG A 108 -0.23 25.71 -26.12
C ARG A 108 1.16 25.10 -26.28
N ASN A 109 2.04 25.30 -25.32
CA ASN A 109 3.41 24.76 -25.34
C ASN A 109 3.52 23.36 -24.75
N LYS A 110 2.54 22.85 -24.02
CA LYS A 110 2.57 21.48 -23.47
C LYS A 110 2.58 20.45 -24.61
N LYS A 111 3.54 19.53 -24.57
CA LYS A 111 3.76 18.50 -25.62
C LYS A 111 2.51 17.65 -25.88
N VAL A 112 1.74 17.37 -24.85
CA VAL A 112 0.52 16.53 -24.91
C VAL A 112 -0.59 17.18 -25.76
N PHE A 113 -0.54 18.50 -25.99
CA PHE A 113 -1.53 19.24 -26.79
C PHE A 113 -0.98 19.62 -28.17
N LYS A 114 0.17 19.06 -28.58
CA LYS A 114 0.79 19.36 -29.88
C LYS A 114 0.65 18.19 -30.85
N ARG A 115 0.39 18.54 -32.10
CA ARG A 115 0.53 17.66 -33.26
C ARG A 115 1.50 18.34 -34.22
N GLU A 116 2.51 17.60 -34.69
CA GLU A 116 3.58 18.14 -35.56
C GLU A 116 4.24 19.42 -34.99
N ASN A 117 4.52 19.40 -33.68
CA ASN A 117 5.10 20.51 -32.91
C ASN A 117 4.25 21.80 -32.84
N LYS A 118 3.02 21.80 -33.36
CA LYS A 118 2.07 22.91 -33.26
C LYS A 118 0.90 22.54 -32.34
N PHE A 119 0.35 23.53 -31.64
CA PHE A 119 -0.83 23.31 -30.80
C PHE A 119 -2.00 22.77 -31.65
N SER A 120 -2.63 21.71 -31.17
CA SER A 120 -3.79 21.08 -31.78
C SER A 120 -4.98 21.12 -30.84
N ARG A 121 -6.03 21.81 -31.25
CA ARG A 121 -7.29 21.85 -30.51
C ARG A 121 -7.87 20.45 -30.34
N THR A 122 -7.76 19.62 -31.37
CA THR A 122 -8.20 18.22 -31.33
C THR A 122 -7.50 17.40 -30.25
N GLU A 123 -6.18 17.55 -30.12
CA GLU A 123 -5.42 16.82 -29.07
C GLU A 123 -5.77 17.35 -27.67
N TYR A 124 -6.01 18.64 -27.52
CA TYR A 124 -6.50 19.23 -26.28
C TYR A 124 -7.88 18.67 -25.88
N GLU A 125 -8.84 18.63 -26.81
CA GLU A 125 -10.19 18.09 -26.57
C GLU A 125 -10.17 16.58 -26.28
N LYS A 126 -9.37 15.80 -27.02
CA LYS A 126 -9.15 14.38 -26.72
C LYS A 126 -8.62 14.16 -25.29
N PHE A 127 -7.69 15.02 -24.86
CA PHE A 127 -7.15 14.93 -23.51
C PHE A 127 -8.23 15.19 -22.46
N LEU A 128 -9.09 16.19 -22.65
CA LEU A 128 -10.22 16.48 -21.76
C LEU A 128 -11.16 15.29 -21.64
N VAL A 129 -11.59 14.72 -22.77
CA VAL A 129 -12.49 13.56 -22.81
C VAL A 129 -11.86 12.35 -22.14
N LYS A 130 -10.62 12.03 -22.51
CA LYS A 130 -9.91 10.86 -21.96
C LYS A 130 -9.77 10.91 -20.43
N ASN A 131 -9.61 12.11 -19.87
CA ASN A 131 -9.41 12.29 -18.42
C ASN A 131 -10.70 12.75 -17.71
N SER A 132 -11.85 12.75 -18.38
CA SER A 132 -13.15 13.22 -17.84
C SER A 132 -13.05 14.62 -17.21
N LEU A 133 -12.29 15.53 -17.83
CA LEU A 133 -12.07 16.90 -17.38
C LEU A 133 -12.81 17.90 -18.27
N ASN A 134 -13.25 19.01 -17.70
CA ASN A 134 -13.64 20.18 -18.47
C ASN A 134 -12.46 21.17 -18.60
N ALA A 135 -12.54 22.06 -19.57
CA ALA A 135 -11.49 23.04 -19.85
C ALA A 135 -11.17 23.93 -18.65
N ALA A 136 -12.19 24.44 -17.95
CA ALA A 136 -12.01 25.32 -16.80
C ALA A 136 -11.25 24.63 -15.65
N THR A 137 -11.55 23.36 -15.38
CA THR A 137 -10.84 22.56 -14.36
C THR A 137 -9.38 22.33 -14.77
N LEU A 138 -9.13 21.97 -16.03
CA LEU A 138 -7.76 21.75 -16.52
C LEU A 138 -6.95 23.04 -16.45
N GLU A 139 -7.49 24.16 -16.92
CA GLU A 139 -6.83 25.46 -16.90
C GLU A 139 -6.54 25.95 -15.48
N THR A 140 -7.49 25.74 -14.55
CA THR A 140 -7.31 26.04 -13.14
C THR A 140 -6.17 25.20 -12.52
N ASN A 141 -6.13 23.90 -12.82
CA ASN A 141 -5.10 23.00 -12.31
C ASN A 141 -3.72 23.38 -12.87
N ILE A 142 -3.63 23.68 -14.17
CA ILE A 142 -2.38 24.16 -14.79
C ILE A 142 -1.96 25.48 -14.14
N SER A 143 -2.88 26.43 -13.96
CA SER A 143 -2.56 27.71 -13.32
C SER A 143 -2.05 27.55 -11.88
N LYS A 144 -2.68 26.67 -11.09
CA LYS A 144 -2.21 26.36 -9.71
C LYS A 144 -0.81 25.77 -9.75
N GLN A 145 -0.57 24.80 -10.61
CA GLN A 145 0.72 24.14 -10.74
C GLN A 145 1.85 25.12 -11.15
N GLU A 146 1.59 25.96 -12.16
CA GLU A 146 2.57 26.95 -12.63
C GLU A 146 2.90 28.01 -11.55
N LYS A 147 1.90 28.48 -10.78
CA LYS A 147 2.14 29.40 -9.66
C LYS A 147 2.96 28.74 -8.57
N LYS A 148 2.68 27.46 -8.27
CA LYS A 148 3.48 26.67 -7.32
C LYS A 148 4.93 26.53 -7.79
N GLU A 149 5.14 26.21 -9.07
CA GLU A 149 6.46 26.11 -9.65
C GLU A 149 7.20 27.45 -9.61
N GLN A 150 6.53 28.57 -9.91
CA GLN A 150 7.12 29.91 -9.78
C GLN A 150 7.56 30.20 -8.33
N LEU A 151 6.73 29.86 -7.34
CA LEU A 151 7.11 30.03 -5.93
C LEU A 151 8.32 29.18 -5.56
N LEU A 152 8.32 27.90 -5.94
CA LEU A 152 9.41 26.98 -5.62
C LEU A 152 10.69 27.39 -6.34
N ASN A 153 10.60 27.83 -7.59
CA ASN A 153 11.74 28.35 -8.35
C ASN A 153 12.28 29.61 -7.71
N PHE A 154 11.44 30.51 -7.23
CA PHE A 154 11.89 31.71 -6.50
C PHE A 154 12.70 31.35 -5.25
N ILE A 155 12.38 30.25 -4.58
CA ILE A 155 13.08 29.77 -3.39
C ILE A 155 14.37 29.02 -3.73
N GLY A 156 14.32 28.15 -4.73
CA GLY A 156 15.38 27.17 -5.02
C GLY A 156 16.11 27.33 -6.37
N GLU A 157 15.64 28.16 -7.30
CA GLU A 157 16.29 28.32 -8.58
C GLU A 157 17.59 29.16 -8.46
N GLY A 158 18.54 28.88 -9.34
CA GLY A 158 19.82 29.59 -9.33
C GLY A 158 20.87 28.99 -8.40
N ILE A 159 20.57 27.92 -7.70
CA ILE A 159 21.53 27.23 -6.84
C ILE A 159 22.63 26.60 -7.70
N VAL A 160 23.87 27.01 -7.43
CA VAL A 160 25.08 26.41 -7.99
C VAL A 160 25.79 25.70 -6.83
N PRO A 161 25.83 24.37 -6.79
CA PRO A 161 26.52 23.67 -5.72
C PRO A 161 28.05 24.00 -5.79
N PRO A 162 28.66 24.32 -4.65
CA PRO A 162 30.11 24.46 -4.58
C PRO A 162 30.82 23.17 -5.02
N TYR A 163 31.99 23.29 -5.65
CA TYR A 163 32.73 22.14 -6.16
C TYR A 163 32.96 21.04 -5.12
N PHE A 164 33.30 21.42 -3.88
CA PHE A 164 33.51 20.42 -2.81
C PHE A 164 32.28 19.53 -2.51
N LEU A 165 31.05 20.06 -2.67
CA LEU A 165 29.85 19.24 -2.51
C LEU A 165 29.64 18.27 -3.68
N VAL A 166 30.01 18.67 -4.87
CA VAL A 166 30.02 17.80 -6.06
C VAL A 166 31.04 16.67 -5.87
N ASP A 167 32.24 17.02 -5.40
CA ASP A 167 33.31 16.09 -5.10
C ASP A 167 32.93 15.10 -3.99
N ILE A 168 32.35 15.58 -2.90
CA ILE A 168 31.81 14.71 -1.84
C ILE A 168 30.73 13.77 -2.38
N ALA A 169 29.83 14.24 -3.25
CA ALA A 169 28.79 13.40 -3.85
C ALA A 169 29.37 12.31 -4.75
N TYR A 170 30.45 12.64 -5.48
CA TYR A 170 31.20 11.70 -6.28
C TYR A 170 31.93 10.69 -5.42
N ASP A 171 32.73 11.16 -4.45
CA ASP A 171 33.52 10.31 -3.56
C ASP A 171 32.64 9.30 -2.82
N LYS A 172 31.50 9.72 -2.30
CA LYS A 172 30.56 8.85 -1.57
C LYS A 172 30.19 7.58 -2.35
N ILE A 173 30.10 7.65 -3.67
CA ILE A 173 29.72 6.53 -4.54
C ILE A 173 30.96 5.81 -5.07
N ASN A 174 32.04 6.54 -5.37
CA ASN A 174 33.18 6.07 -6.14
C ASN A 174 34.43 5.76 -5.30
N GLN A 175 34.42 6.07 -3.98
CA GLN A 175 35.52 5.70 -3.09
C GLN A 175 35.78 4.20 -3.14
N LYS A 176 37.04 3.78 -3.09
CA LYS A 176 37.40 2.36 -3.03
C LYS A 176 37.46 1.94 -1.57
N ARG A 177 37.03 0.71 -1.28
CA ARG A 177 37.09 0.17 0.08
C ARG A 177 37.80 -1.16 0.12
N ASN A 178 38.81 -1.27 0.99
CA ASN A 178 39.40 -2.52 1.34
C ASN A 178 38.68 -3.04 2.57
N ILE A 179 38.11 -4.24 2.47
CA ILE A 179 37.33 -4.86 3.54
C ILE A 179 37.81 -6.27 3.80
N GLU A 180 37.68 -6.72 5.04
CA GLU A 180 37.86 -8.10 5.45
C GLU A 180 36.49 -8.68 5.81
N VAL A 181 36.19 -9.88 5.32
CA VAL A 181 34.84 -10.48 5.34
C VAL A 181 34.90 -11.85 5.96
N ILE A 182 34.09 -12.06 6.99
CA ILE A 182 33.80 -13.40 7.56
C ILE A 182 32.34 -13.75 7.24
N ASN A 183 32.11 -14.94 6.69
CA ASN A 183 30.75 -15.44 6.45
C ASN A 183 30.16 -15.96 7.77
N LEU A 184 29.15 -15.28 8.29
CA LEU A 184 28.49 -15.68 9.54
C LEU A 184 27.69 -16.99 9.42
N ASN A 185 27.30 -17.39 8.22
CA ASN A 185 26.68 -18.71 8.04
C ASN A 185 27.66 -19.86 8.37
N ASP A 186 28.96 -19.66 8.10
CA ASP A 186 29.98 -20.65 8.44
C ASP A 186 30.23 -20.65 9.94
N VAL A 187 30.31 -19.47 10.59
CA VAL A 187 30.43 -19.30 12.06
C VAL A 187 29.25 -19.94 12.80
N PHE A 188 28.05 -19.80 12.26
CA PHE A 188 26.85 -20.32 12.92
C PHE A 188 26.51 -21.77 12.56
N LYS A 189 27.26 -22.41 11.68
CA LYS A 189 26.94 -23.73 11.11
C LYS A 189 26.58 -24.79 12.14
N GLN A 190 27.34 -24.89 13.20
CA GLN A 190 27.07 -25.88 14.26
C GLN A 190 25.87 -25.52 15.13
N LYS A 191 25.63 -24.22 15.37
CA LYS A 191 24.50 -23.70 16.14
C LYS A 191 23.16 -23.79 15.41
N LEU A 192 23.18 -24.09 14.11
CA LEU A 192 22.01 -24.27 13.26
C LEU A 192 21.62 -25.75 13.06
N ASN A 193 22.20 -26.65 13.82
CA ASN A 193 21.82 -28.06 13.91
C ASN A 193 20.84 -28.22 15.09
N PHE A 194 19.68 -28.80 14.83
CA PHE A 194 18.63 -28.96 15.83
C PHE A 194 18.40 -30.44 16.11
N SER A 195 18.26 -30.77 17.38
CA SER A 195 17.88 -32.12 17.83
C SER A 195 16.41 -32.40 17.59
N GLU A 196 15.99 -33.64 17.53
CA GLU A 196 14.59 -34.05 17.43
C GLU A 196 13.75 -33.41 18.54
N ASN A 197 14.26 -33.35 19.78
CA ASN A 197 13.57 -32.72 20.91
C ASN A 197 13.29 -31.23 20.69
N GLN A 198 14.19 -30.49 20.02
CA GLN A 198 13.98 -29.08 19.70
C GLN A 198 12.93 -28.94 18.60
N ILE A 199 12.91 -29.83 17.63
CA ILE A 199 11.92 -29.87 16.56
C ILE A 199 10.53 -30.17 17.14
N GLU A 200 10.43 -31.16 18.03
CA GLU A 200 9.18 -31.50 18.70
C GLU A 200 8.67 -30.37 19.61
N SER A 201 9.58 -29.76 20.38
CA SER A 201 9.21 -28.61 21.23
C SER A 201 8.65 -27.47 20.41
N TYR A 202 9.31 -27.11 19.30
CA TYR A 202 8.83 -26.07 18.40
C TYR A 202 7.46 -26.43 17.78
N TYR A 203 7.30 -27.67 17.33
CA TYR A 203 6.04 -28.17 16.82
C TYR A 203 4.91 -28.03 17.83
N ASN A 204 5.16 -28.45 19.08
CA ASN A 204 4.15 -28.41 20.15
C ASN A 204 3.75 -26.98 20.54
N GLN A 205 4.70 -26.02 20.50
CA GLN A 205 4.43 -24.61 20.74
C GLN A 205 3.65 -23.95 19.61
N ASN A 206 3.77 -24.46 18.37
CA ASN A 206 3.15 -23.91 17.17
C ASN A 206 2.16 -24.88 16.51
N LYS A 207 1.56 -25.78 17.29
CA LYS A 207 0.74 -26.90 16.80
C LYS A 207 -0.43 -26.43 15.93
N ASP A 208 -1.01 -25.31 16.27
CA ASP A 208 -2.15 -24.75 15.53
C ASP A 208 -1.83 -24.31 14.11
N THR A 209 -0.57 -23.99 13.82
CA THR A 209 -0.09 -23.63 12.49
C THR A 209 -0.02 -24.85 11.54
N TYR A 210 0.14 -26.05 12.10
CA TYR A 210 0.35 -27.27 11.33
C TYR A 210 -0.96 -28.07 11.18
N LYS A 211 -2.00 -27.44 10.64
CA LYS A 211 -3.30 -28.06 10.35
C LYS A 211 -3.60 -27.98 8.86
N ASP A 212 -4.11 -29.06 8.30
CA ASP A 212 -4.79 -29.01 7.02
C ASP A 212 -6.28 -28.80 7.22
N VAL A 213 -6.82 -27.80 6.57
CA VAL A 213 -8.27 -27.56 6.55
C VAL A 213 -8.85 -28.29 5.36
N TYR A 214 -9.84 -29.15 5.61
CA TYR A 214 -10.64 -29.81 4.60
C TYR A 214 -12.08 -29.34 4.69
N LYS A 215 -12.66 -28.95 3.55
CA LYS A 215 -14.06 -28.57 3.46
C LYS A 215 -14.82 -29.59 2.59
N SER A 216 -16.05 -29.91 2.99
CA SER A 216 -17.00 -30.68 2.19
C SER A 216 -18.17 -29.79 1.86
N VAL A 217 -18.68 -29.87 0.64
CA VAL A 217 -19.80 -29.06 0.18
C VAL A 217 -20.86 -29.92 -0.50
N LYS A 218 -22.10 -29.46 -0.50
CA LYS A 218 -23.09 -29.78 -1.51
C LYS A 218 -23.10 -28.66 -2.53
N PHE A 219 -23.26 -28.97 -3.80
CA PHE A 219 -23.33 -27.95 -4.82
C PHE A 219 -24.22 -28.37 -5.97
N ILE A 220 -24.71 -27.38 -6.69
CA ILE A 220 -25.39 -27.57 -7.97
C ILE A 220 -24.90 -26.50 -8.94
N LYS A 221 -24.69 -26.92 -10.19
CA LYS A 221 -24.46 -26.02 -11.30
C LYS A 221 -25.81 -25.67 -11.92
N LEU A 222 -26.13 -24.39 -11.95
CA LEU A 222 -27.35 -23.89 -12.58
C LEU A 222 -27.08 -23.62 -14.06
N ILE A 223 -27.87 -24.26 -14.88
CA ILE A 223 -27.91 -24.09 -16.34
C ILE A 223 -29.37 -23.91 -16.76
N PRO A 224 -29.65 -23.27 -17.89
CA PRO A 224 -31.02 -23.05 -18.34
C PRO A 224 -31.84 -24.33 -18.40
N ASN A 225 -31.27 -25.43 -18.86
CA ASN A 225 -31.94 -26.73 -18.97
C ASN A 225 -32.50 -27.21 -17.62
N ASN A 226 -31.71 -27.14 -16.51
CA ASN A 226 -32.16 -27.66 -15.22
C ASN A 226 -33.03 -26.66 -14.43
N LEU A 227 -32.97 -25.35 -14.75
CA LEU A 227 -33.68 -24.32 -14.00
C LEU A 227 -34.99 -23.89 -14.67
N ILE A 228 -35.03 -23.84 -16.04
CA ILE A 228 -36.18 -23.37 -16.79
C ILE A 228 -36.60 -24.34 -17.94
N GLY A 229 -35.94 -25.49 -18.06
CA GLY A 229 -36.33 -26.56 -19.03
C GLY A 229 -36.02 -26.24 -20.52
N ASN A 230 -35.14 -25.27 -20.79
CA ASN A 230 -34.66 -24.99 -22.16
C ASN A 230 -33.12 -24.77 -22.11
N ASP A 231 -32.46 -24.61 -23.28
CA ASP A 231 -31.01 -24.51 -23.37
C ASP A 231 -30.50 -23.08 -23.52
N GLU A 232 -31.37 -22.05 -23.51
CA GLU A 232 -30.99 -20.68 -23.77
C GLU A 232 -30.95 -19.84 -22.47
N PHE A 233 -29.91 -19.05 -22.31
CA PHE A 233 -29.81 -18.02 -21.28
C PHE A 233 -30.70 -16.85 -21.68
N ASN A 234 -31.85 -16.70 -21.02
CA ASN A 234 -32.84 -15.66 -21.28
C ASN A 234 -33.27 -14.96 -19.98
N ASP A 235 -34.10 -13.93 -20.11
CA ASP A 235 -34.58 -13.14 -18.96
C ASP A 235 -35.23 -14.00 -17.86
N LEU A 236 -35.94 -15.08 -18.24
CA LEU A 236 -36.56 -15.98 -17.27
C LEU A 236 -35.50 -16.73 -16.44
N PHE A 237 -34.40 -17.16 -17.07
CA PHE A 237 -33.27 -17.77 -16.37
C PHE A 237 -32.69 -16.81 -15.34
N PHE A 238 -32.38 -15.58 -15.72
CA PHE A 238 -31.80 -14.59 -14.80
C PHE A 238 -32.76 -14.19 -13.69
N GLN A 239 -34.06 -14.04 -13.98
CA GLN A 239 -35.07 -13.83 -12.93
C GLN A 239 -35.09 -14.98 -11.90
N LYS A 240 -34.89 -16.22 -12.32
CA LYS A 240 -34.79 -17.36 -11.40
C LYS A 240 -33.50 -17.38 -10.60
N ILE A 241 -32.40 -16.92 -11.19
CA ILE A 241 -31.13 -16.71 -10.48
C ILE A 241 -31.30 -15.64 -9.38
N ASP A 242 -31.92 -14.51 -9.70
CA ASP A 242 -32.20 -13.42 -8.74
C ASP A 242 -33.13 -13.93 -7.60
N GLU A 243 -34.20 -14.71 -7.93
CA GLU A 243 -35.07 -15.33 -6.92
C GLU A 243 -34.29 -16.28 -5.99
N ILE A 244 -33.32 -17.03 -6.52
CA ILE A 244 -32.46 -17.91 -5.74
C ILE A 244 -31.55 -17.10 -4.83
N ASP A 245 -30.95 -16.03 -5.33
CA ASP A 245 -30.06 -15.15 -4.56
C ASP A 245 -30.81 -14.50 -3.40
N ASP A 246 -32.01 -13.97 -3.64
CA ASP A 246 -32.89 -13.41 -2.61
C ASP A 246 -33.18 -14.44 -1.51
N LEU A 247 -33.48 -15.68 -1.86
CA LEU A 247 -33.72 -16.75 -0.88
C LEU A 247 -32.47 -17.07 -0.05
N ILE A 248 -31.28 -17.02 -0.65
CA ILE A 248 -30.01 -17.20 0.07
C ILE A 248 -29.80 -16.05 1.04
N VAL A 249 -30.01 -14.80 0.61
CA VAL A 249 -29.93 -13.60 1.47
C VAL A 249 -30.92 -13.67 2.62
N GLU A 250 -32.14 -14.26 2.41
CA GLU A 250 -33.11 -14.53 3.47
C GLU A 250 -32.64 -15.64 4.46
N GLY A 251 -31.49 -16.27 4.23
CA GLY A 251 -30.96 -17.35 5.06
C GLY A 251 -31.57 -18.72 4.77
N ARG A 252 -32.17 -18.93 3.60
CA ARG A 252 -32.70 -20.26 3.22
C ARG A 252 -31.52 -21.17 2.84
N ASN A 253 -31.58 -22.42 3.34
CA ASN A 253 -30.54 -23.43 3.04
C ASN A 253 -30.74 -24.05 1.65
N LEU A 254 -29.68 -24.72 1.16
CA LEU A 254 -29.69 -25.37 -0.14
C LEU A 254 -30.87 -26.37 -0.30
N ASN A 255 -31.21 -27.15 0.71
CA ASN A 255 -32.30 -28.12 0.60
C ASN A 255 -33.66 -27.45 0.33
N PHE A 256 -33.92 -26.28 0.91
CA PHE A 256 -35.13 -25.51 0.63
C PHE A 256 -35.17 -25.07 -0.84
N ILE A 257 -34.06 -24.57 -1.33
CA ILE A 257 -33.92 -24.10 -2.74
C ILE A 257 -34.11 -25.28 -3.71
N LEU A 258 -33.44 -26.40 -3.44
CA LEU A 258 -33.54 -27.60 -4.29
C LEU A 258 -35.01 -28.08 -4.39
N ASN A 259 -35.75 -28.13 -3.28
CA ASN A 259 -37.15 -28.55 -3.28
C ASN A 259 -38.04 -27.54 -4.01
N ARG A 260 -37.80 -26.23 -3.87
CA ARG A 260 -38.62 -25.18 -4.50
C ARG A 260 -38.47 -25.16 -6.02
N PHE A 261 -37.25 -25.43 -6.53
CA PHE A 261 -36.95 -25.40 -7.97
C PHE A 261 -36.85 -26.80 -8.59
N ASN A 262 -37.16 -27.85 -7.83
CA ASN A 262 -37.06 -29.25 -8.26
C ASN A 262 -35.67 -29.61 -8.83
N LEU A 263 -34.62 -29.26 -8.09
CA LEU A 263 -33.22 -29.42 -8.48
C LEU A 263 -32.54 -30.53 -7.67
N GLU A 264 -31.50 -31.15 -8.24
CA GLU A 264 -30.66 -32.15 -7.57
C GLU A 264 -29.25 -31.61 -7.34
N SER A 265 -28.70 -31.86 -6.14
CA SER A 265 -27.34 -31.43 -5.78
C SER A 265 -26.34 -32.57 -5.80
N PHE A 266 -25.08 -32.24 -6.04
CA PHE A 266 -23.95 -33.14 -5.90
C PHE A 266 -23.25 -32.92 -4.55
N LYS A 267 -22.75 -33.99 -3.94
CA LYS A 267 -21.91 -33.91 -2.74
C LYS A 267 -20.45 -34.09 -3.16
N SER A 268 -19.60 -33.19 -2.73
CA SER A 268 -18.15 -33.37 -2.88
C SER A 268 -17.57 -34.20 -1.74
N ALA A 269 -16.53 -34.97 -2.03
CA ALA A 269 -15.64 -35.46 -0.99
C ALA A 269 -14.90 -34.28 -0.30
N ALA A 270 -14.41 -34.50 0.93
CA ALA A 270 -13.61 -33.50 1.62
C ALA A 270 -12.33 -33.17 0.83
N PHE A 271 -12.08 -31.89 0.61
CA PHE A 271 -10.93 -31.38 -0.14
C PHE A 271 -10.24 -30.23 0.60
N ASN A 272 -8.93 -30.08 0.37
CA ASN A 272 -8.14 -28.95 0.85
C ASN A 272 -8.18 -27.79 -0.16
N ILE A 273 -7.56 -26.64 0.17
CA ILE A 273 -7.53 -25.44 -0.69
C ILE A 273 -6.88 -25.66 -2.06
N SER A 274 -6.07 -26.72 -2.21
CA SER A 274 -5.48 -27.14 -3.48
C SER A 274 -6.37 -28.11 -4.26
N GLY A 275 -7.57 -28.42 -3.77
CA GLY A 275 -8.50 -29.35 -4.39
C GLY A 275 -8.16 -30.83 -4.20
N GLN A 276 -7.28 -31.16 -3.25
CA GLN A 276 -6.87 -32.53 -2.99
C GLN A 276 -7.68 -33.15 -1.86
N ASN A 277 -8.04 -34.42 -2.00
CA ASN A 277 -8.66 -35.17 -0.93
C ASN A 277 -7.65 -35.55 0.17
N LYS A 278 -8.10 -36.25 1.23
CA LYS A 278 -7.23 -36.68 2.36
C LYS A 278 -6.11 -37.64 1.94
N LYS A 279 -6.18 -38.21 0.74
CA LYS A 279 -5.13 -39.06 0.13
C LYS A 279 -4.21 -38.29 -0.81
N LEU A 280 -4.35 -36.96 -0.88
CA LEU A 280 -3.63 -36.05 -1.79
C LEU A 280 -3.94 -36.29 -3.28
N GLU A 281 -5.07 -36.90 -3.59
CA GLU A 281 -5.53 -37.11 -4.96
C GLU A 281 -6.40 -35.92 -5.37
N THR A 282 -6.15 -35.40 -6.58
CA THR A 282 -6.97 -34.33 -7.17
C THR A 282 -8.15 -34.97 -7.90
N LYS A 283 -9.22 -35.27 -7.19
CA LYS A 283 -10.51 -35.73 -7.73
C LYS A 283 -11.59 -34.79 -7.22
N ASN A 284 -11.90 -33.76 -8.00
CA ASN A 284 -12.94 -32.80 -7.65
C ASN A 284 -13.78 -32.45 -8.87
N ASP A 285 -15.10 -32.45 -8.65
CA ASP A 285 -16.08 -32.02 -9.65
C ASP A 285 -16.19 -30.49 -9.73
N LEU A 286 -15.54 -29.75 -8.78
CA LEU A 286 -15.52 -28.31 -8.75
C LEU A 286 -14.24 -27.75 -9.34
N PRO A 287 -14.32 -26.70 -10.19
CA PRO A 287 -13.16 -25.96 -10.66
C PRO A 287 -12.30 -25.40 -9.53
N ILE A 288 -10.98 -25.39 -9.69
CA ILE A 288 -10.03 -24.94 -8.66
C ILE A 288 -10.29 -23.50 -8.19
N LYS A 289 -10.78 -22.64 -9.07
CA LYS A 289 -11.16 -21.25 -8.73
C LYS A 289 -12.35 -21.20 -7.78
N LEU A 290 -13.33 -22.12 -7.97
CA LEU A 290 -14.48 -22.23 -7.03
C LEU A 290 -14.04 -22.83 -5.70
N ILE A 291 -13.12 -23.79 -5.70
CA ILE A 291 -12.56 -24.35 -4.47
C ILE A 291 -11.96 -23.23 -3.60
N LYS A 292 -11.20 -22.31 -4.18
CA LYS A 292 -10.67 -21.15 -3.42
C LYS A 292 -11.78 -20.28 -2.83
N LYS A 293 -12.88 -20.04 -3.56
CA LYS A 293 -14.03 -19.29 -3.05
C LYS A 293 -14.73 -20.03 -1.90
N VAL A 294 -14.83 -21.37 -1.96
CA VAL A 294 -15.40 -22.22 -0.88
C VAL A 294 -14.64 -22.01 0.44
N PHE A 295 -13.33 -21.81 0.40
CA PHE A 295 -12.54 -21.59 1.62
C PHE A 295 -12.82 -20.24 2.28
N ASN A 296 -13.43 -19.29 1.58
CA ASN A 296 -13.85 -17.98 2.09
C ASN A 296 -15.32 -17.97 2.55
N ILE A 297 -16.06 -19.08 2.40
CA ILE A 297 -17.45 -19.16 2.88
C ILE A 297 -17.44 -19.15 4.41
N ASP A 298 -18.27 -18.27 5.00
CA ASP A 298 -18.49 -18.20 6.43
C ASP A 298 -19.36 -19.40 6.90
N GLU A 299 -19.02 -19.99 8.02
CA GLU A 299 -19.77 -21.12 8.59
C GLU A 299 -21.15 -20.70 9.11
N THR A 300 -21.34 -19.42 9.41
CA THR A 300 -22.64 -18.87 9.84
C THR A 300 -23.60 -18.64 8.67
N GLU A 301 -23.06 -18.42 7.46
CA GLU A 301 -23.78 -18.26 6.20
C GLU A 301 -23.27 -19.27 5.18
N PRO A 302 -23.56 -20.57 5.37
CA PRO A 302 -22.91 -21.64 4.64
C PRO A 302 -23.34 -21.79 3.18
N THR A 303 -24.44 -21.16 2.76
CA THR A 303 -25.00 -21.28 1.41
C THR A 303 -24.70 -20.00 0.63
N VAL A 304 -24.09 -20.14 -0.55
CA VAL A 304 -23.73 -19.01 -1.42
C VAL A 304 -24.06 -19.30 -2.88
N LEU A 305 -24.44 -18.26 -3.61
CA LEU A 305 -24.52 -18.26 -5.07
C LEU A 305 -23.21 -17.69 -5.64
N ILE A 306 -22.57 -18.39 -6.53
CA ILE A 306 -21.30 -17.99 -7.13
C ILE A 306 -21.39 -18.07 -8.64
N GLU A 307 -21.10 -16.95 -9.32
CA GLU A 307 -20.89 -16.94 -10.75
C GLU A 307 -19.42 -17.29 -11.07
N HIS A 308 -19.24 -18.18 -12.05
CA HIS A 308 -17.94 -18.57 -12.56
C HIS A 308 -18.02 -18.99 -14.04
N GLU A 309 -17.33 -18.30 -14.94
CA GLU A 309 -17.26 -18.57 -16.38
C GLU A 309 -18.67 -18.69 -17.01
N ASP A 310 -19.48 -17.65 -16.85
CA ASP A 310 -20.87 -17.53 -17.31
C ASP A 310 -21.80 -18.66 -16.82
N LYS A 311 -21.46 -19.30 -15.70
CA LYS A 311 -22.23 -20.35 -15.05
C LYS A 311 -22.45 -20.00 -13.59
N PHE A 312 -23.63 -20.32 -13.09
CA PHE A 312 -23.99 -20.10 -11.70
C PHE A 312 -23.89 -21.39 -10.91
N TYR A 313 -23.40 -21.29 -9.67
CA TYR A 313 -23.26 -22.40 -8.76
C TYR A 313 -23.86 -22.01 -7.41
N ILE A 314 -24.80 -22.83 -6.89
CA ILE A 314 -25.16 -22.75 -5.48
C ILE A 314 -24.25 -23.74 -4.75
N ILE A 315 -23.57 -23.26 -3.72
CA ILE A 315 -22.65 -24.07 -2.92
C ILE A 315 -23.03 -23.92 -1.46
N GLU A 316 -23.23 -25.03 -0.78
CA GLU A 316 -23.46 -25.07 0.68
C GLU A 316 -22.31 -25.80 1.36
N LEU A 317 -21.62 -25.09 2.25
CA LEU A 317 -20.59 -25.66 3.12
C LEU A 317 -21.26 -26.63 4.12
N THR A 318 -20.95 -27.91 4.03
CA THR A 318 -21.58 -28.93 4.90
C THR A 318 -20.70 -29.33 6.08
N LYS A 319 -19.38 -29.21 5.93
CA LYS A 319 -18.41 -29.58 6.97
C LYS A 319 -17.07 -28.94 6.76
N THR A 320 -16.49 -28.45 7.84
CA THR A 320 -15.07 -28.04 7.92
C THR A 320 -14.36 -29.00 8.88
N GLU A 321 -13.25 -29.57 8.45
CA GLU A 321 -12.42 -30.48 9.25
C GLU A 321 -10.99 -29.95 9.32
N ASN A 322 -10.48 -29.76 10.53
CA ASN A 322 -9.09 -29.42 10.79
C ASN A 322 -8.31 -30.69 11.15
N ILE A 323 -7.41 -31.11 10.27
CA ILE A 323 -6.61 -32.30 10.45
C ILE A 323 -5.20 -31.88 10.85
N GLN A 324 -4.77 -32.31 12.04
CA GLN A 324 -3.44 -32.03 12.55
C GLN A 324 -2.37 -32.79 11.74
N LYS A 325 -1.42 -32.10 11.13
CA LYS A 325 -0.24 -32.71 10.50
C LYS A 325 0.72 -33.18 11.59
N LYS A 326 1.20 -34.39 11.49
CA LYS A 326 2.19 -34.92 12.43
C LYS A 326 3.56 -34.29 12.17
N VAL A 327 4.37 -34.16 13.22
CA VAL A 327 5.76 -33.68 13.14
C VAL A 327 6.64 -34.57 12.22
N THR A 328 6.28 -35.84 12.06
CA THR A 328 6.94 -36.79 11.15
C THR A 328 6.68 -36.51 9.68
N ASN A 329 5.74 -35.62 9.34
CA ASN A 329 5.51 -35.20 7.95
C ASN A 329 6.72 -34.41 7.45
N ILE A 330 7.26 -34.82 6.31
CA ILE A 330 8.50 -34.25 5.73
C ILE A 330 8.35 -32.75 5.49
N SER A 331 7.18 -32.28 5.00
CA SER A 331 6.95 -30.87 4.76
C SER A 331 6.93 -30.06 6.04
N VAL A 332 6.27 -30.57 7.09
CA VAL A 332 6.22 -29.93 8.42
C VAL A 332 7.61 -29.87 9.04
N LYS A 333 8.35 -30.98 9.02
CA LYS A 333 9.72 -31.01 9.56
C LYS A 333 10.65 -30.03 8.83
N LYS A 334 10.54 -29.94 7.50
CA LYS A 334 11.31 -28.98 6.69
C LYS A 334 10.98 -27.53 7.04
N GLU A 335 9.70 -27.21 7.21
CA GLU A 335 9.23 -25.88 7.60
C GLU A 335 9.70 -25.51 9.01
N ILE A 336 9.57 -26.42 9.99
CA ILE A 336 10.07 -26.22 11.35
C ILE A 336 11.58 -25.94 11.35
N LEU A 337 12.36 -26.72 10.61
CA LEU A 337 13.80 -26.52 10.51
C LEU A 337 14.15 -25.16 9.89
N LEU A 338 13.40 -24.72 8.88
CA LEU A 338 13.58 -23.40 8.27
C LEU A 338 13.29 -22.28 9.27
N ASN A 339 12.20 -22.39 10.01
CA ASN A 339 11.80 -21.42 11.02
C ASN A 339 12.80 -21.36 12.19
N LEU A 340 13.20 -22.51 12.72
CA LEU A 340 14.23 -22.61 13.77
C LEU A 340 15.56 -22.00 13.32
N LYS A 341 16.02 -22.31 12.09
CA LYS A 341 17.24 -21.72 11.51
C LYS A 341 17.13 -20.20 11.43
N THR A 342 16.01 -19.69 10.93
CA THR A 342 15.79 -18.25 10.77
C THR A 342 15.75 -17.54 12.12
N GLN A 343 15.03 -18.07 13.10
CA GLN A 343 14.96 -17.49 14.45
C GLN A 343 16.34 -17.51 15.13
N THR A 344 17.06 -18.63 15.04
CA THR A 344 18.40 -18.76 15.64
C THR A 344 19.39 -17.80 14.97
N LYS A 345 19.39 -17.69 13.64
CA LYS A 345 20.21 -16.70 12.93
C LYS A 345 19.93 -15.27 13.39
N ARG A 346 18.65 -14.89 13.46
CA ARG A 346 18.26 -13.55 13.96
C ARG A 346 18.80 -13.27 15.35
N LYS A 347 18.69 -14.24 16.26
CA LYS A 347 19.21 -14.14 17.62
C LYS A 347 20.73 -13.96 17.64
N LEU A 348 21.47 -14.82 16.93
CA LEU A 348 22.93 -14.78 16.88
C LEU A 348 23.46 -13.49 16.23
N ILE A 349 22.81 -13.02 15.17
CA ILE A 349 23.13 -11.74 14.52
C ILE A 349 22.88 -10.57 15.49
N ALA A 350 21.75 -10.57 16.19
CA ALA A 350 21.43 -9.54 17.18
C ALA A 350 22.43 -9.52 18.35
N GLU A 351 22.86 -10.70 18.84
CA GLU A 351 23.90 -10.82 19.86
C GLU A 351 25.25 -10.26 19.37
N MET A 352 25.63 -10.55 18.13
CA MET A 352 26.85 -10.03 17.52
C MET A 352 26.78 -8.51 17.37
N PHE A 353 25.65 -8.00 16.86
CA PHE A 353 25.40 -6.56 16.74
C PHE A 353 25.49 -5.84 18.10
N ASN A 354 24.90 -6.43 19.14
CA ASN A 354 24.96 -5.87 20.49
C ASN A 354 26.39 -5.84 21.04
N LYS A 355 27.22 -6.89 20.79
CA LYS A 355 28.63 -6.91 21.19
C LYS A 355 29.42 -5.80 20.51
N ILE A 356 29.19 -5.59 19.19
CA ILE A 356 29.86 -4.54 18.43
C ILE A 356 29.45 -3.15 18.95
N ASN A 357 28.15 -2.89 19.13
CA ASN A 357 27.67 -1.58 19.59
C ASN A 357 28.11 -1.21 21.00
N LYS A 358 28.28 -2.20 21.88
CA LYS A 358 28.82 -1.98 23.24
C LYS A 358 30.33 -1.84 23.26
N ASN A 359 31.00 -1.76 22.11
CA ASN A 359 32.48 -1.79 21.98
C ASN A 359 33.17 -3.02 22.61
N ASN A 360 32.40 -4.10 22.78
CA ASN A 360 32.90 -5.37 23.34
C ASN A 360 33.41 -6.32 22.22
N PHE A 361 33.56 -5.81 20.98
CA PHE A 361 34.09 -6.56 19.86
C PHE A 361 35.04 -5.66 19.04
N LYS A 362 36.33 -5.96 19.12
CA LYS A 362 37.42 -5.20 18.51
C LYS A 362 38.04 -5.97 17.33
N ASN A 363 39.00 -5.37 16.65
CA ASN A 363 39.71 -6.03 15.55
C ASN A 363 40.41 -7.31 15.95
N ILE A 364 40.97 -7.35 17.17
CA ILE A 364 41.58 -8.58 17.73
C ILE A 364 40.53 -9.71 17.87
N ASP A 365 39.30 -9.36 18.20
CA ASP A 365 38.22 -10.34 18.35
C ASP A 365 37.73 -10.83 16.97
N PHE A 366 37.88 -10.04 15.92
CA PHE A 366 37.59 -10.45 14.54
C PHE A 366 38.54 -11.57 14.09
N ASP A 367 39.87 -11.40 14.32
CA ASP A 367 40.86 -12.43 14.04
C ASP A 367 40.70 -13.68 14.93
N LYS A 368 40.37 -13.46 16.22
CA LYS A 368 40.10 -14.52 17.14
C LYS A 368 38.89 -15.35 16.73
N LEU A 369 37.79 -14.72 16.35
CA LEU A 369 36.60 -15.42 15.88
C LEU A 369 36.91 -16.30 14.67
N SER A 370 37.71 -15.82 13.73
CA SER A 370 38.16 -16.60 12.56
C SER A 370 38.88 -17.86 12.97
N LYS A 371 39.79 -17.77 13.96
CA LYS A 371 40.56 -18.89 14.44
C LYS A 371 39.69 -19.86 15.27
N ASP A 372 38.91 -19.36 16.21
CA ASP A 372 38.07 -20.15 17.11
C ASP A 372 37.01 -20.97 16.37
N GLU A 373 36.40 -20.40 15.35
CA GLU A 373 35.34 -21.05 14.54
C GLU A 373 35.91 -21.70 13.25
N ASN A 374 37.24 -21.64 13.04
CA ASN A 374 37.93 -22.17 11.86
C ASN A 374 37.34 -21.69 10.54
N VAL A 375 37.07 -20.37 10.44
CA VAL A 375 36.50 -19.73 9.25
C VAL A 375 37.50 -18.78 8.57
N VAL A 376 37.46 -18.68 7.26
CA VAL A 376 38.42 -17.91 6.48
C VAL A 376 38.04 -16.44 6.43
N ILE A 377 38.99 -15.54 6.70
CA ILE A 377 38.86 -14.12 6.42
C ILE A 377 39.16 -13.88 4.93
N LYS A 378 38.18 -13.39 4.21
CA LYS A 378 38.36 -12.99 2.79
C LYS A 378 38.65 -11.49 2.71
N LYS A 379 39.78 -11.13 2.09
CA LYS A 379 40.11 -9.73 1.76
C LYS A 379 39.50 -9.36 0.42
N VAL A 380 38.69 -8.32 0.42
CA VAL A 380 37.95 -7.85 -0.77
C VAL A 380 38.23 -6.37 -0.99
N LYS A 381 38.52 -5.99 -2.23
CA LYS A 381 38.63 -4.60 -2.65
C LYS A 381 37.43 -4.24 -3.49
N LEU A 382 36.53 -3.42 -2.96
CA LEU A 382 35.40 -2.84 -3.67
C LEU A 382 35.90 -1.61 -4.45
N LYS A 383 35.65 -1.56 -5.76
CA LYS A 383 36.07 -0.45 -6.63
C LYS A 383 35.21 0.79 -6.45
N ASN A 384 33.96 0.63 -6.19
CA ASN A 384 32.95 1.65 -5.92
C ASN A 384 31.69 1.00 -5.32
N GLN A 385 30.69 1.80 -4.99
CA GLN A 385 29.42 1.33 -4.41
C GLN A 385 28.60 0.43 -5.35
N ASN A 386 28.91 0.39 -6.65
CA ASN A 386 28.20 -0.43 -7.64
C ASN A 386 28.97 -1.71 -8.03
N ASP A 387 30.06 -2.03 -7.34
CA ASP A 387 30.88 -3.23 -7.60
C ASP A 387 30.26 -4.47 -6.92
N ASP A 388 29.21 -5.00 -7.52
CA ASP A 388 28.38 -6.11 -7.02
C ASP A 388 28.87 -7.51 -7.43
N LYS A 389 30.12 -7.63 -7.84
CA LYS A 389 30.70 -8.90 -8.33
C LYS A 389 30.87 -9.96 -7.22
N ILE A 390 31.10 -9.54 -5.98
CA ILE A 390 31.42 -10.44 -4.86
C ILE A 390 30.28 -10.43 -3.82
N LEU A 391 29.69 -9.28 -3.55
CA LEU A 391 28.62 -9.08 -2.59
C LEU A 391 27.43 -8.44 -3.29
N LYS A 392 26.21 -8.79 -2.88
CA LYS A 392 25.00 -8.18 -3.41
C LYS A 392 24.97 -6.68 -3.15
N LYS A 393 24.36 -5.94 -4.07
CA LYS A 393 24.22 -4.49 -4.03
C LYS A 393 23.70 -3.96 -2.69
N GLU A 394 22.70 -4.62 -2.11
CA GLU A 394 22.12 -4.22 -0.83
C GLU A 394 23.11 -4.32 0.34
N LEU A 395 24.00 -5.31 0.32
CA LEU A 395 25.06 -5.47 1.33
C LEU A 395 26.16 -4.42 1.16
N ILE A 396 26.52 -4.11 -0.11
CA ILE A 396 27.50 -3.05 -0.42
C ILE A 396 26.95 -1.70 0.05
N ASN A 397 25.67 -1.41 -0.16
CA ASN A 397 25.06 -0.17 0.32
C ASN A 397 25.15 -0.05 1.84
N GLN A 398 24.98 -1.16 2.58
CA GLN A 398 25.17 -1.18 4.03
C GLN A 398 26.65 -0.88 4.39
N ILE A 399 27.63 -1.48 3.69
CA ILE A 399 29.05 -1.26 3.92
C ILE A 399 29.42 0.22 3.69
N TYR A 400 28.91 0.85 2.63
CA TYR A 400 29.19 2.24 2.27
C TYR A 400 28.57 3.27 3.23
N ALA A 401 27.68 2.86 4.13
CA ALA A 401 27.12 3.72 5.17
C ALA A 401 28.08 3.94 6.38
N PHE A 402 29.16 3.15 6.49
CA PHE A 402 30.06 3.18 7.65
C PHE A 402 31.44 3.73 7.30
N ALA A 403 32.10 4.28 8.32
CA ALA A 403 33.46 4.82 8.23
C ALA A 403 34.52 3.72 8.28
N GLU A 404 35.76 4.12 7.94
CA GLU A 404 36.98 3.30 8.08
C GLU A 404 37.20 2.81 9.52
N LYS A 405 37.84 1.65 9.66
CA LYS A 405 38.17 1.00 10.93
C LYS A 405 36.96 0.59 11.76
N LYS A 406 35.81 0.39 11.12
CA LYS A 406 34.60 -0.11 11.76
C LYS A 406 34.38 -1.58 11.45
N ILE A 407 33.90 -2.30 12.48
CA ILE A 407 33.39 -3.65 12.34
C ILE A 407 31.87 -3.54 12.28
N ILE A 408 31.26 -4.21 11.32
CA ILE A 408 29.81 -4.16 11.10
C ILE A 408 29.29 -5.55 10.75
N VAL A 409 28.03 -5.78 11.02
CA VAL A 409 27.28 -6.93 10.51
C VAL A 409 26.41 -6.44 9.37
N VAL A 410 26.49 -7.09 8.22
CA VAL A 410 25.60 -6.87 7.08
C VAL A 410 24.85 -8.15 6.75
N ALA A 411 23.57 -8.00 6.40
CA ALA A 411 22.72 -9.15 6.09
C ALA A 411 21.67 -8.77 5.03
N ASP A 412 21.28 -9.73 4.21
CA ASP A 412 20.11 -9.60 3.36
C ASP A 412 18.81 -9.83 4.16
N ILE A 413 17.67 -9.37 3.63
CA ILE A 413 16.36 -9.45 4.30
C ILE A 413 16.00 -10.90 4.65
N GLY A 414 16.35 -11.85 3.79
CA GLY A 414 16.10 -13.29 3.97
C GLY A 414 17.08 -14.00 4.89
N LEU A 415 18.11 -13.30 5.39
CA LEU A 415 19.21 -13.87 6.16
C LEU A 415 19.91 -15.05 5.45
N SER A 416 19.90 -15.05 4.13
CA SER A 416 20.62 -16.05 3.31
C SER A 416 22.10 -15.70 3.21
N GLU A 417 22.43 -14.42 3.16
CA GLU A 417 23.78 -13.87 3.16
C GLU A 417 23.98 -12.98 4.38
N ASN A 418 24.88 -13.39 5.25
CA ASN A 418 25.20 -12.68 6.49
C ASN A 418 26.70 -12.64 6.66
N TYR A 419 27.25 -11.44 6.82
CA TYR A 419 28.69 -11.24 6.92
C TYR A 419 29.04 -10.35 8.10
N LEU A 420 30.13 -10.68 8.78
CA LEU A 420 30.85 -9.78 9.65
C LEU A 420 31.94 -9.14 8.80
N ILE A 421 31.99 -7.83 8.77
CA ILE A 421 32.89 -7.07 7.91
C ILE A 421 33.71 -6.10 8.74
N TYR A 422 35.01 -6.10 8.53
CA TYR A 422 35.92 -5.06 8.98
C TYR A 422 36.26 -4.15 7.81
N ILE A 423 36.00 -2.86 7.93
CA ILE A 423 36.35 -1.85 6.92
C ILE A 423 37.79 -1.39 7.23
N ASP A 424 38.74 -1.97 6.53
CA ASP A 424 40.16 -1.71 6.81
C ASP A 424 40.60 -0.34 6.33
N LYS A 425 40.32 0.00 5.05
CA LYS A 425 40.77 1.25 4.43
C LYS A 425 39.76 1.80 3.43
N ILE A 426 39.58 3.12 3.46
CA ILE A 426 38.82 3.87 2.47
C ILE A 426 39.79 4.70 1.67
N GLU A 427 39.81 4.54 0.34
CA GLU A 427 40.58 5.34 -0.59
C GLU A 427 39.62 6.33 -1.25
N ASN A 428 39.69 7.61 -0.88
CA ASN A 428 38.87 8.67 -1.44
C ASN A 428 39.21 8.90 -2.90
N THR A 429 38.24 9.35 -3.64
CA THR A 429 38.36 9.68 -5.07
C THR A 429 37.83 11.11 -5.30
N SER A 430 38.35 11.82 -6.25
CA SER A 430 37.83 13.13 -6.62
C SER A 430 37.44 13.18 -8.09
N ILE A 431 36.56 14.12 -8.45
CA ILE A 431 36.06 14.28 -9.81
C ILE A 431 36.61 15.57 -10.44
N ASP A 432 37.13 15.47 -11.66
CA ASP A 432 37.45 16.66 -12.43
C ASP A 432 36.21 17.29 -13.05
N LYS A 433 36.21 18.63 -13.18
CA LYS A 433 35.09 19.37 -13.79
C LYS A 433 34.87 19.03 -15.27
N SER A 434 35.91 18.55 -15.95
CA SER A 434 35.89 18.13 -17.35
C SER A 434 35.38 16.69 -17.53
N ALA A 435 35.19 15.93 -16.45
CA ALA A 435 34.74 14.54 -16.52
C ALA A 435 33.31 14.43 -17.09
N ASP A 436 33.07 13.42 -17.92
CA ASP A 436 31.78 13.21 -18.59
C ASP A 436 30.61 13.09 -17.61
N ASP A 437 30.84 12.53 -16.44
CA ASP A 437 29.81 12.32 -15.41
C ASP A 437 29.72 13.45 -14.37
N TYR A 438 30.54 14.52 -14.50
CA TYR A 438 30.51 15.69 -13.60
C TYR A 438 29.11 16.27 -13.46
N LYS A 439 28.39 16.44 -14.58
CA LYS A 439 27.03 16.99 -14.61
C LYS A 439 26.04 16.15 -13.76
N LYS A 440 26.24 14.86 -13.71
CA LYS A 440 25.44 13.96 -12.87
C LYS A 440 25.59 14.30 -11.39
N TYR A 441 26.82 14.42 -10.89
CA TYR A 441 27.10 14.71 -9.49
C TYR A 441 26.79 16.16 -9.12
N PHE A 442 26.98 17.08 -10.07
CA PHE A 442 26.51 18.46 -9.96
C PHE A 442 25.01 18.50 -9.70
N ASN A 443 24.20 17.82 -10.51
CA ASN A 443 22.74 17.75 -10.33
C ASN A 443 22.35 17.04 -9.03
N LEU A 444 23.03 15.97 -8.62
CA LEU A 444 22.80 15.32 -7.32
C LEU A 444 23.04 16.28 -6.15
N SER A 445 24.10 17.05 -6.21
CA SER A 445 24.45 18.03 -5.17
C SER A 445 23.48 19.21 -5.18
N LYS A 446 23.11 19.71 -6.36
CA LYS A 446 22.09 20.74 -6.53
C LYS A 446 20.75 20.30 -5.91
N ASN A 447 20.23 19.15 -6.30
CA ASN A 447 18.98 18.61 -5.78
C ASN A 447 19.01 18.41 -4.26
N LYS A 448 20.17 18.03 -3.70
CA LYS A 448 20.31 17.89 -2.25
C LYS A 448 20.17 19.22 -1.51
N ILE A 449 20.77 20.30 -2.07
CA ILE A 449 20.64 21.64 -1.50
C ILE A 449 19.20 22.14 -1.65
N GLU A 450 18.60 21.99 -2.84
CA GLU A 450 17.22 22.37 -3.12
C GLU A 450 16.25 21.68 -2.14
N ASN A 451 16.37 20.37 -1.96
CA ASN A 451 15.54 19.62 -1.01
C ASN A 451 15.74 20.10 0.43
N SER A 452 16.97 20.45 0.83
CA SER A 452 17.23 21.02 2.15
C SER A 452 16.56 22.37 2.34
N LEU A 453 16.56 23.21 1.31
CA LEU A 453 15.87 24.51 1.31
C LEU A 453 14.35 24.32 1.38
N TYR A 454 13.79 23.43 0.60
CA TYR A 454 12.35 23.17 0.63
C TYR A 454 11.90 22.62 1.97
N ASN A 455 12.67 21.71 2.59
CA ASN A 455 12.37 21.21 3.93
C ASN A 455 12.47 22.32 4.98
N THR A 456 13.43 23.22 4.85
CA THR A 456 13.57 24.39 5.74
C THR A 456 12.41 25.35 5.54
N TYR A 457 11.99 25.56 4.31
CA TYR A 457 10.86 26.40 3.97
C TYR A 457 9.55 25.82 4.49
N ASP A 458 9.33 24.51 4.36
CA ASP A 458 8.17 23.81 4.91
C ASP A 458 8.09 23.99 6.44
N THR A 459 9.22 23.82 7.13
CA THR A 459 9.32 24.10 8.57
C THR A 459 9.01 25.56 8.90
N TYR A 460 9.49 26.50 8.10
CA TYR A 460 9.16 27.92 8.24
C TYR A 460 7.67 28.17 8.06
N LEU A 461 7.03 27.60 7.03
CA LEU A 461 5.60 27.76 6.77
C LEU A 461 4.74 27.20 7.92
N THR A 462 5.09 26.02 8.41
CA THR A 462 4.42 25.37 9.53
C THR A 462 4.42 26.26 10.79
N ASN A 463 5.54 26.94 11.05
CA ASN A 463 5.66 27.86 12.16
C ASN A 463 4.93 29.20 11.91
N LYS A 464 5.01 29.73 10.68
CA LYS A 464 4.37 31.00 10.29
C LYS A 464 2.85 30.93 10.40
N TYR A 465 2.24 29.85 9.92
CA TYR A 465 0.79 29.75 9.78
C TYR A 465 0.08 29.05 10.94
N LYS A 466 0.76 28.52 11.94
CA LYS A 466 0.20 27.87 13.14
C LYS A 466 -0.91 26.87 12.79
N ILE A 467 -0.52 25.66 12.49
CA ILE A 467 -1.42 24.58 12.07
C ILE A 467 -2.05 23.90 13.28
N SER A 468 -3.37 23.72 13.26
CA SER A 468 -4.11 22.94 14.26
C SER A 468 -4.95 21.87 13.60
N ILE A 469 -4.68 20.60 13.89
CA ILE A 469 -5.38 19.45 13.33
C ILE A 469 -6.46 18.98 14.29
N ASN A 470 -7.66 18.74 13.78
CA ASN A 470 -8.75 18.13 14.53
C ASN A 470 -8.70 16.60 14.38
N TYR A 471 -7.99 15.93 15.29
CA TYR A 471 -7.82 14.48 15.27
C TYR A 471 -9.14 13.70 15.37
N LYS A 472 -10.17 14.24 16.09
CA LYS A 472 -11.49 13.60 16.14
C LYS A 472 -12.20 13.61 14.77
N ALA A 473 -12.01 14.66 13.99
CA ALA A 473 -12.51 14.73 12.63
C ALA A 473 -11.73 13.80 11.70
N LEU A 474 -10.41 13.73 11.88
CA LEU A 474 -9.55 12.80 11.15
C LEU A 474 -9.92 11.34 11.39
N ASP A 475 -10.17 10.94 12.63
CA ASP A 475 -10.56 9.57 12.97
C ASP A 475 -11.91 9.18 12.34
N ARG A 476 -12.86 10.14 12.24
CA ARG A 476 -14.12 9.90 11.51
C ARG A 476 -13.89 9.66 10.02
N ILE A 477 -12.97 10.41 9.40
CA ILE A 477 -12.64 10.24 7.98
C ILE A 477 -11.91 8.91 7.78
N LYS A 478 -10.97 8.53 8.65
CA LYS A 478 -10.33 7.21 8.61
C LYS A 478 -11.34 6.07 8.66
N ASN A 479 -12.36 6.18 9.53
CA ASN A 479 -13.42 5.18 9.63
C ASN A 479 -14.36 5.15 8.42
N TYR A 480 -14.51 6.26 7.71
CA TYR A 480 -15.31 6.33 6.49
C TYR A 480 -14.65 5.62 5.29
N PHE A 481 -13.32 5.59 5.24
CA PHE A 481 -12.56 4.95 4.16
C PHE A 481 -12.04 3.54 4.50
N ARG A 482 -12.37 3.02 5.67
CA ARG A 482 -12.00 1.69 6.16
C ARG A 482 -13.01 0.65 5.74
#